data_b751271a94e880283578b1f01f52a399
#
_entry.id   b751271a94e880283578b1f01f52a399
#
_cell.length_a   1.000
_cell.length_b   1.000
_cell.length_c   1.000
_cell.angle_alpha   90.00
_cell.angle_beta   90.00
_cell.angle_gamma   90.00
#
_symmetry.space_group_name_H-M   'P 1'
#
loop_
_entity.id
_entity.type
_entity.pdbx_description
1 polymer ?
#
loop_
_entity_poly.entity_id
_entity_poly.type
_entity_poly.pdbx_seq_one_letter_code
_entity_poly.pdbx_strand_id
1 'polypeptide(L)' 'MENKKDSIVICPGAQVIGDVELGSDVSIWHGAVLRGDTDSITIGSRSNVQDNCVIHCTKGFPVEIG' A
#
# COMPACT_ATOMS: atom_id res chain seq x y z
N MET A 1 -13.76 -13.37 -14.95
CA MET A 1 -14.12 -13.03 -14.23
C MET A 1 -13.51 -12.26 -13.50
N GLU A 2 -13.76 -11.49 -13.22
CA GLU A 2 -13.11 -10.76 -12.58
C GLU A 2 -12.88 -11.11 -11.33
N ASN A 3 -11.90 -10.82 -10.82
CA ASN A 3 -11.47 -11.26 -9.57
C ASN A 3 -11.76 -10.22 -8.52
N LYS A 4 -12.85 -10.38 -7.83
CA LYS A 4 -13.29 -9.38 -6.93
C LYS A 4 -12.48 -9.27 -5.69
N LYS A 5 -11.75 -10.27 -5.32
CA LYS A 5 -10.95 -10.18 -4.10
C LYS A 5 -9.80 -9.21 -4.22
N ASP A 6 -9.54 -8.75 -5.44
CA ASP A 6 -8.46 -7.82 -5.65
C ASP A 6 -8.96 -6.41 -5.88
N SER A 7 -10.02 -6.03 -5.18
CA SER A 7 -10.59 -4.71 -5.31
C SER A 7 -9.69 -3.68 -4.64
N ILE A 8 -8.63 -3.29 -5.31
CA ILE A 8 -7.67 -2.34 -4.79
C ILE A 8 -7.93 -1.00 -5.46
N VAL A 9 -8.05 0.04 -4.64
CA VAL A 9 -8.28 1.39 -5.13
C VAL A 9 -7.05 2.22 -4.83
N ILE A 10 -6.47 2.81 -5.86
CA ILE A 10 -5.35 3.73 -5.71
C ILE A 10 -5.79 5.05 -6.30
N CYS A 11 -5.99 6.04 -5.43
CA CYS A 11 -6.52 7.32 -5.85
C CYS A 11 -5.47 8.15 -6.58
N PRO A 12 -5.91 9.14 -7.37
CA PRO A 12 -4.96 9.99 -8.09
C PRO A 12 -3.98 10.66 -7.14
N GLY A 13 -2.73 10.72 -7.57
CA GLY A 13 -1.68 11.32 -6.77
C GLY A 13 -1.05 10.39 -5.76
N ALA A 14 -1.66 9.25 -5.48
CA ALA A 14 -1.03 8.26 -4.63
C ALA A 14 0.08 7.56 -5.39
N GLN A 15 1.13 7.17 -4.68
CA GLN A 15 2.26 6.49 -5.30
C GLN A 15 2.60 5.23 -4.53
N VAL A 16 2.79 4.15 -5.27
CA VAL A 16 3.20 2.87 -4.72
C VAL A 16 4.49 2.51 -5.41
N ILE A 17 5.58 2.52 -4.68
CA ILE A 17 6.92 2.40 -5.25
C ILE A 17 7.62 1.21 -4.63
N GLY A 18 8.25 0.40 -5.47
CA GLY A 18 9.09 -0.68 -5.00
C GLY A 18 8.31 -1.91 -4.60
N ASP A 19 8.79 -2.60 -3.57
CA ASP A 19 8.24 -3.88 -3.16
C ASP A 19 7.11 -3.68 -2.17
N VAL A 20 5.90 -3.55 -2.70
CA VAL A 20 4.70 -3.32 -1.90
C VAL A 20 3.68 -4.39 -2.24
N GLU A 21 3.18 -5.08 -1.23
CA GLU A 21 2.12 -6.07 -1.40
C GLU A 21 0.84 -5.56 -0.77
N LEU A 22 -0.22 -5.59 -1.53
CA LEU A 22 -1.51 -5.10 -1.08
C LEU A 22 -2.49 -6.26 -1.02
N GLY A 23 -3.14 -6.41 0.12
CA GLY A 23 -4.17 -7.42 0.28
C GLY A 23 -5.44 -7.03 -0.46
N SER A 24 -6.50 -7.81 -0.24
CA SER A 24 -7.77 -7.56 -0.90
C SER A 24 -8.46 -6.34 -0.29
N ASP A 25 -9.16 -5.59 -1.13
CA ASP A 25 -9.97 -4.46 -0.69
C ASP A 25 -9.17 -3.40 0.06
N VAL A 26 -7.98 -3.12 -0.44
CA VAL A 26 -7.13 -2.08 0.12
C VAL A 26 -7.39 -0.78 -0.63
N SER A 27 -7.45 0.32 0.11
CA SER A 27 -7.64 1.65 -0.47
C SER A 27 -6.45 2.53 -0.15
N ILE A 28 -5.87 3.12 -1.18
CA ILE A 28 -4.77 4.07 -1.04
C ILE A 28 -5.29 5.43 -1.49
N TRP A 29 -5.35 6.37 -0.58
CA TRP A 29 -6.03 7.63 -0.81
C TRP A 29 -5.12 8.67 -1.44
N HIS A 30 -5.69 9.83 -1.76
CA HIS A 30 -5.00 10.86 -2.53
C HIS A 30 -3.71 11.29 -1.85
N GLY A 31 -2.63 11.37 -2.61
CA GLY A 31 -1.37 11.87 -2.12
C GLY A 31 -0.61 10.96 -1.18
N ALA A 32 -1.16 9.78 -0.87
CA ALA A 32 -0.45 8.82 -0.04
C ALA A 32 0.75 8.25 -0.80
N VAL A 33 1.82 7.95 -0.09
CA VAL A 33 3.03 7.42 -0.70
C VAL A 33 3.47 6.18 0.06
N LEU A 34 3.62 5.08 -0.67
CA LEU A 34 4.14 3.84 -0.13
C LEU A 34 5.49 3.58 -0.79
N ARG A 35 6.56 3.60 -0.03
CA ARG A 35 7.89 3.44 -0.58
C ARG A 35 8.55 2.18 -0.02
N GLY A 36 8.45 1.11 -0.78
CA GLY A 36 9.09 -0.16 -0.43
C GLY A 36 10.40 -0.36 -1.17
N ASP A 37 11.21 0.70 -1.27
CA ASP A 37 12.41 0.68 -2.07
C ASP A 37 13.62 0.14 -1.33
N THR A 38 13.62 0.12 -0.02
CA THR A 38 14.72 -0.45 0.76
C THR A 38 14.34 -1.78 1.38
N ASP A 39 13.06 -2.02 1.60
CA ASP A 39 12.57 -3.29 2.11
C ASP A 39 11.12 -3.40 1.67
N SER A 40 10.40 -4.40 2.14
CA SER A 40 9.04 -4.62 1.68
C SER A 40 8.03 -3.93 2.58
N ILE A 41 6.90 -3.58 1.98
CA ILE A 41 5.72 -3.09 2.68
C ILE A 41 4.58 -4.04 2.37
N THR A 42 3.89 -4.51 3.41
CA THR A 42 2.75 -5.39 3.25
C THR A 42 1.54 -4.74 3.91
N ILE A 43 0.49 -4.54 3.14
CA ILE A 43 -0.76 -3.97 3.62
C ILE A 43 -1.79 -5.08 3.68
N GLY A 44 -2.31 -5.36 4.84
CA GLY A 44 -3.30 -6.43 5.00
C GLY A 44 -4.63 -6.09 4.36
N SER A 45 -5.46 -7.10 4.19
CA SER A 45 -6.75 -6.95 3.52
C SER A 45 -7.64 -5.97 4.26
N ARG A 46 -8.40 -5.21 3.50
CA ARG A 46 -9.39 -4.25 4.00
C ARG A 46 -8.80 -3.13 4.83
N SER A 47 -7.51 -2.88 4.63
CA SER A 47 -6.85 -1.72 5.24
C SER A 47 -6.97 -0.53 4.32
N ASN A 48 -6.77 0.66 4.88
CA ASN A 48 -6.70 1.83 4.01
C ASN A 48 -5.56 2.74 4.46
N VAL A 49 -4.99 3.43 3.48
CA VAL A 49 -3.94 4.40 3.71
C VAL A 49 -4.53 5.76 3.37
N GLN A 50 -4.65 6.61 4.36
CA GLN A 50 -5.37 7.86 4.24
C GLN A 50 -4.59 8.91 3.45
N ASP A 51 -5.27 10.01 3.15
CA ASP A 51 -4.68 11.09 2.37
C ASP A 51 -3.37 11.56 2.97
N ASN A 52 -2.39 11.76 2.12
CA ASN A 52 -1.09 12.31 2.48
C ASN A 52 -0.30 11.48 3.49
N CYS A 53 -0.67 10.24 3.72
CA CYS A 53 0.14 9.36 4.55
C CYS A 53 1.38 8.95 3.78
N VAL A 54 2.49 8.81 4.48
CA VAL A 54 3.72 8.32 3.88
C VAL A 54 4.17 7.11 4.67
N ILE A 55 4.33 5.99 3.98
CA ILE A 55 4.83 4.77 4.58
C ILE A 55 6.16 4.46 3.94
N HIS A 56 7.18 4.36 4.77
CA HIS A 56 8.55 4.15 4.31
C HIS A 56 9.20 3.12 5.21
N CYS A 57 9.95 2.22 4.63
CA CYS A 57 10.64 1.20 5.41
C CYS A 57 12.15 1.48 5.41
N THR A 58 12.79 1.00 6.48
CA THR A 58 14.24 1.06 6.59
C THR A 58 14.78 -0.33 6.30
N LYS A 59 15.92 -0.41 5.66
CA LYS A 59 16.51 -1.68 5.32
C LYS A 59 16.59 -2.59 6.55
N GLY A 60 16.11 -3.81 6.41
CA GLY A 60 16.06 -4.77 7.50
C GLY A 60 14.84 -4.65 8.39
N PHE A 61 13.96 -3.67 8.12
CA PHE A 61 12.76 -3.46 8.93
C PHE A 61 11.54 -3.32 8.02
N PRO A 62 11.02 -4.45 7.52
CA PRO A 62 9.84 -4.37 6.66
C PRO A 62 8.64 -3.86 7.45
N VAL A 63 7.71 -3.23 6.72
CA VAL A 63 6.52 -2.65 7.31
C VAL A 63 5.34 -3.58 7.03
N GLU A 64 4.57 -3.89 8.06
CA GLU A 64 3.35 -4.67 7.91
C GLU A 64 2.21 -3.94 8.57
N ILE A 65 1.14 -3.73 7.83
CA ILE A 65 -0.06 -3.08 8.30
C ILE A 65 -1.21 -4.07 8.17
N GLY A 66 -1.83 -4.37 9.29
CA GLY A 66 -2.87 -5.38 9.34
C GLY A 66 -4.28 -4.89 9.28
#